data_94bcd20ea02a908ab53f542c7c408adb
#
_entry.id   94bcd20ea02a908ab53f542c7c408adb
#
_cell.length_a   1.000
_cell.length_b   1.000
_cell.length_c   1.000
_cell.angle_alpha   90.00
_cell.angle_beta   90.00
_cell.angle_gamma   90.00
#
_symmetry.space_group_name_H-M   'P 1'
#
loop_
_entity.id
_entity.type
_entity.pdbx_description
1 polymer ?
#
loop_
_entity_poly.entity_id
_entity_poly.type
_entity_poly.pdbx_seq_one_letter_code
_entity_poly.pdbx_strand_id
1 'polypeptide(L)'
;TSIIAYSIVTHLSRELQTAWVAELHDLLADDGILVLTTMGATAAGVNDLADRLEVEGIIDDRLDETLDTVMPAGYYRSTFQSRTFTERMWGGQFDVLEYVDGGAFGYQDVVVLRKRSTTSTSDVGEDA
;
A
#
# COMPACT_ATOMS: atom_id res chain seq x y z
N THR A 1 -13.68 2.33 13.69
CA THR A 1 -13.66 3.03 12.40
C THR A 1 -13.00 2.22 11.32
N SER A 2 -13.31 2.54 10.09
CA SER A 2 -12.66 1.92 8.95
C SER A 2 -12.46 2.92 7.83
N ILE A 3 -11.41 2.68 7.05
CA ILE A 3 -11.09 3.46 5.85
C ILE A 3 -10.87 2.46 4.72
N ILE A 4 -11.39 2.79 3.54
CA ILE A 4 -11.18 2.00 2.34
C ILE A 4 -10.47 2.89 1.31
N ALA A 5 -9.30 2.44 0.86
CA ALA A 5 -8.48 3.16 -0.11
C ALA A 5 -8.34 2.32 -1.38
N TYR A 6 -9.39 2.33 -2.20
CA TYR A 6 -9.42 1.57 -3.45
C TYR A 6 -8.73 2.33 -4.57
N SER A 7 -7.77 1.68 -5.22
CA SER A 7 -7.00 2.25 -6.35
C SER A 7 -6.30 3.56 -6.03
N ILE A 8 -5.91 3.77 -4.79
CA ILE A 8 -5.17 4.97 -4.39
C ILE A 8 -3.68 4.68 -4.33
N VAL A 9 -3.30 3.64 -3.60
CA VAL A 9 -1.89 3.24 -3.45
C VAL A 9 -1.27 2.88 -4.80
N THR A 10 -2.09 2.40 -5.73
CA THR A 10 -1.66 2.05 -7.08
C THR A 10 -1.13 3.25 -7.88
N HIS A 11 -1.28 4.45 -7.37
CA HIS A 11 -0.81 5.68 -8.01
C HIS A 11 0.18 6.48 -7.15
N LEU A 12 0.64 5.90 -6.05
CA LEU A 12 1.54 6.58 -5.14
C LEU A 12 2.97 6.08 -5.32
N SER A 13 3.92 7.01 -5.36
CA SER A 13 5.31 6.65 -5.30
C SER A 13 5.65 6.05 -3.93
N ARG A 14 6.82 5.44 -3.83
CA ARG A 14 7.31 4.93 -2.57
C ARG A 14 7.31 6.00 -1.47
N GLU A 15 7.78 7.20 -1.79
CA GLU A 15 7.85 8.31 -0.84
C GLU A 15 6.46 8.75 -0.40
N LEU A 16 5.52 8.83 -1.34
CA LEU A 16 4.15 9.21 -1.00
C LEU A 16 3.47 8.15 -0.16
N GLN A 17 3.73 6.87 -0.41
CA GLN A 17 3.18 5.81 0.45
C GLN A 17 3.65 5.96 1.88
N THR A 18 4.93 6.30 2.09
CA THR A 18 5.45 6.52 3.44
C THR A 18 4.66 7.60 4.17
N ALA A 19 4.35 8.71 3.48
CA ALA A 19 3.55 9.78 4.05
C ALA A 19 2.11 9.33 4.32
N TRP A 20 1.52 8.57 3.40
CA TRP A 20 0.16 8.08 3.55
C TRP A 20 0.01 7.08 4.69
N VAL A 21 1.01 6.22 4.90
CA VAL A 21 1.01 5.30 6.06
C VAL A 21 0.81 6.09 7.35
N ALA A 22 1.59 7.13 7.54
CA ALA A 22 1.52 7.96 8.75
C ALA A 22 0.16 8.66 8.87
N GLU A 23 -0.31 9.26 7.78
CA GLU A 23 -1.58 10.00 7.78
C GLU A 23 -2.77 9.09 8.06
N LEU A 24 -2.83 7.95 7.40
CA LEU A 24 -3.95 7.02 7.60
C LEU A 24 -3.91 6.41 9.00
N HIS A 25 -2.72 6.15 9.52
CA HIS A 25 -2.58 5.68 10.89
C HIS A 25 -3.15 6.71 11.88
N ASP A 26 -2.84 7.98 11.68
CA ASP A 26 -3.32 9.04 12.57
C ASP A 26 -4.84 9.23 12.48
N LEU A 27 -5.41 9.05 11.29
CA LEU A 27 -6.85 9.25 11.08
C LEU A 27 -7.72 8.14 11.68
N LEU A 28 -7.17 6.94 11.82
CA LEU A 28 -7.93 5.81 12.35
C LEU A 28 -7.96 5.83 13.86
N ALA A 29 -9.11 5.45 14.43
CA ALA A 29 -9.19 5.17 15.86
C ALA A 29 -8.41 3.89 16.17
N ASP A 30 -8.08 3.68 17.45
CA ASP A 30 -7.42 2.47 17.88
C ASP A 30 -8.24 1.25 17.42
N ASP A 31 -7.55 0.22 16.97
CA ASP A 31 -8.14 -0.99 16.38
C ASP A 31 -8.94 -0.71 15.09
N GLY A 32 -8.81 0.46 14.51
CA GLY A 32 -9.44 0.78 13.25
C GLY A 32 -8.91 -0.07 12.10
N ILE A 33 -9.77 -0.31 11.12
CA ILE A 33 -9.45 -1.17 9.97
C ILE A 33 -9.18 -0.30 8.74
N LEU A 34 -8.11 -0.62 8.04
CA LEU A 34 -7.78 -0.02 6.76
C LEU A 34 -7.79 -1.12 5.70
N VAL A 35 -8.59 -0.93 4.67
CA VAL A 35 -8.59 -1.83 3.50
C VAL A 35 -8.01 -1.05 2.34
N LEU A 36 -6.95 -1.55 1.74
CA LEU A 36 -6.39 -0.92 0.56
C LEU A 36 -6.14 -1.93 -0.54
N THR A 37 -6.00 -1.44 -1.76
CA THR A 37 -5.67 -2.28 -2.89
C THR A 37 -4.34 -1.86 -3.48
N THR A 38 -3.60 -2.86 -3.98
CA THR A 38 -2.30 -2.65 -4.62
C THR A 38 -2.26 -3.40 -5.94
N MET A 39 -1.39 -2.97 -6.84
CA MET A 39 -1.08 -3.77 -8.03
C MET A 39 0.12 -4.65 -7.71
N GLY A 40 -0.15 -5.91 -7.43
CA GLY A 40 0.87 -6.88 -7.04
C GLY A 40 1.24 -7.82 -8.18
N ALA A 41 1.53 -9.06 -7.84
CA ALA A 41 2.03 -10.04 -8.80
C ALA A 41 1.09 -10.27 -9.98
N THR A 42 -0.23 -10.32 -9.73
CA THR A 42 -1.20 -10.54 -10.81
C THR A 42 -1.16 -9.41 -11.82
N ALA A 43 -1.24 -8.16 -11.35
CA ALA A 43 -1.19 -6.98 -12.22
C ALA A 43 0.16 -6.88 -12.92
N ALA A 44 1.25 -7.18 -12.22
CA ALA A 44 2.59 -7.17 -12.82
C ALA A 44 2.69 -8.18 -13.96
N GLY A 45 2.13 -9.37 -13.78
CA GLY A 45 2.11 -10.40 -14.82
C GLY A 45 1.40 -9.95 -16.08
N VAL A 46 0.25 -9.28 -15.92
CA VAL A 46 -0.52 -8.75 -17.05
C VAL A 46 0.28 -7.68 -17.80
N ASN A 47 1.16 -6.96 -17.12
CA ASN A 47 1.92 -5.85 -17.70
C ASN A 47 3.36 -6.23 -18.04
N ASP A 48 3.69 -7.52 -18.05
CA ASP A 48 5.04 -8.02 -18.34
C ASP A 48 6.11 -7.47 -17.38
N LEU A 49 5.72 -7.27 -16.12
CA LEU A 49 6.60 -6.72 -15.09
C LEU A 49 6.89 -7.72 -13.96
N ALA A 50 6.46 -8.99 -14.11
CA ALA A 50 6.57 -9.97 -13.02
C ALA A 50 8.01 -10.17 -12.56
N ASP A 51 8.95 -10.34 -13.47
CA ASP A 51 10.36 -10.58 -13.12
C ASP A 51 10.96 -9.35 -12.47
N ARG A 52 10.67 -8.18 -13.00
CA ARG A 52 11.17 -6.92 -12.45
C ARG A 52 10.62 -6.70 -11.04
N LEU A 53 9.34 -6.99 -10.83
CA LEU A 53 8.73 -6.81 -9.53
C LEU A 53 9.34 -7.75 -8.49
N GLU A 54 9.63 -8.98 -8.87
CA GLU A 54 10.25 -9.96 -7.96
C GLU A 54 11.63 -9.48 -7.48
N VAL A 55 12.39 -8.85 -8.36
CA VAL A 55 13.72 -8.34 -8.03
C VAL A 55 13.66 -7.05 -7.23
N GLU A 56 12.83 -6.10 -7.64
CA GLU A 56 12.83 -4.75 -7.07
C GLU A 56 11.85 -4.55 -5.92
N GLY A 57 10.81 -5.35 -5.85
CA GLY A 57 9.78 -5.25 -4.81
C GLY A 57 8.76 -4.15 -5.06
N ILE A 58 9.16 -3.04 -5.63
CA ILE A 58 8.27 -1.95 -6.02
C ILE A 58 8.73 -1.37 -7.35
N ILE A 59 7.77 -1.04 -8.20
CA ILE A 59 7.99 -0.36 -9.47
C ILE A 59 7.11 0.88 -9.44
N ASP A 60 7.71 2.04 -9.22
CA ASP A 60 6.96 3.30 -9.12
C ASP A 60 7.45 4.36 -10.12
N ASP A 61 8.17 3.92 -11.14
CA ASP A 61 8.73 4.82 -12.16
C ASP A 61 7.92 4.85 -13.46
N ARG A 62 6.74 4.25 -13.48
CA ARG A 62 5.90 4.20 -14.68
C ARG A 62 4.95 5.38 -14.67
N LEU A 63 5.41 6.50 -15.23
CA LEU A 63 4.64 7.73 -15.26
C LEU A 63 3.47 7.62 -16.24
N ASP A 64 2.36 8.24 -15.87
CA ASP A 64 1.17 8.30 -16.69
C ASP A 64 0.88 9.76 -17.01
N GLU A 65 0.88 10.11 -18.29
CA GLU A 65 0.73 11.49 -18.75
C GLU A 65 -0.72 11.95 -18.82
N THR A 66 -1.67 11.05 -18.57
CA THR A 66 -3.10 11.33 -18.71
C THR A 66 -3.54 12.60 -17.98
N LEU A 67 -2.98 12.84 -16.79
CA LEU A 67 -3.36 13.97 -15.95
C LEU A 67 -2.35 15.11 -15.94
N ASP A 68 -1.39 15.12 -16.85
CA ASP A 68 -0.35 16.16 -16.88
C ASP A 68 -0.91 17.56 -17.14
N THR A 69 -2.12 17.66 -17.71
CA THR A 69 -2.75 18.96 -17.94
C THR A 69 -3.44 19.53 -16.71
N VAL A 70 -3.73 18.70 -15.70
CA VAL A 70 -4.44 19.11 -14.47
C VAL A 70 -3.61 18.91 -13.21
N MET A 71 -2.47 18.26 -13.31
CA MET A 71 -1.54 17.99 -12.20
C MET A 71 -0.13 18.27 -12.69
N PRO A 72 0.84 18.48 -11.78
CA PRO A 72 2.24 18.62 -12.18
C PRO A 72 2.69 17.41 -13.00
N ALA A 73 3.43 17.67 -14.07
CA ALA A 73 3.92 16.60 -14.94
C ALA A 73 4.71 15.57 -14.14
N GLY A 74 4.47 14.29 -14.41
CA GLY A 74 5.14 13.20 -13.70
C GLY A 74 4.56 12.87 -12.33
N TYR A 75 3.51 13.58 -11.89
CA TYR A 75 2.88 13.31 -10.60
C TYR A 75 2.08 12.00 -10.62
N TYR A 76 1.31 11.78 -11.69
CA TYR A 76 0.46 10.61 -11.79
C TYR A 76 1.26 9.44 -12.34
N ARG A 77 1.15 8.29 -11.69
CA ARG A 77 1.90 7.09 -12.07
C ARG A 77 1.15 5.83 -11.73
N SER A 78 1.60 4.72 -12.31
CA SER A 78 1.13 3.39 -11.93
C SER A 78 2.23 2.72 -11.10
N THR A 79 1.87 2.28 -9.90
CA THR A 79 2.81 1.68 -8.96
C THR A 79 2.46 0.21 -8.77
N PHE A 80 3.44 -0.66 -8.99
CA PHE A 80 3.34 -2.09 -8.74
C PHE A 80 4.20 -2.41 -7.53
N GLN A 81 3.71 -3.26 -6.64
CA GLN A 81 4.46 -3.63 -5.44
C GLN A 81 4.17 -5.06 -5.03
N SER A 82 5.21 -5.77 -4.64
CA SER A 82 5.08 -7.17 -4.22
C SER A 82 4.38 -7.24 -2.87
N ARG A 83 3.86 -8.45 -2.56
CA ARG A 83 3.28 -8.70 -1.25
C ARG A 83 4.30 -8.43 -0.15
N THR A 84 5.52 -8.92 -0.32
CA THR A 84 6.58 -8.72 0.67
C THR A 84 6.87 -7.26 0.91
N PHE A 85 6.97 -6.47 -0.16
CA PHE A 85 7.17 -5.02 -0.03
C PHE A 85 6.00 -4.36 0.69
N THR A 86 4.78 -4.71 0.29
CA THR A 86 3.57 -4.14 0.88
C THR A 86 3.48 -4.46 2.38
N GLU A 87 3.72 -5.70 2.75
CA GLU A 87 3.70 -6.10 4.15
C GLU A 87 4.78 -5.40 4.96
N ARG A 88 5.93 -5.17 4.37
CA ARG A 88 7.02 -4.47 5.05
C ARG A 88 6.72 -2.98 5.22
N MET A 89 6.21 -2.35 4.17
CA MET A 89 5.90 -0.91 4.17
C MET A 89 4.76 -0.60 5.16
N TRP A 90 3.68 -1.34 5.09
CA TRP A 90 2.47 -1.08 5.88
C TRP A 90 2.48 -1.79 7.22
N GLY A 91 3.20 -2.90 7.34
CA GLY A 91 3.28 -3.70 8.56
C GLY A 91 4.07 -3.04 9.68
N GLY A 92 4.73 -1.91 9.43
CA GLY A 92 5.43 -1.18 10.47
C GLY A 92 4.50 -0.57 11.51
N GLN A 93 3.34 -0.08 11.09
CA GLN A 93 2.37 0.59 11.97
C GLN A 93 1.01 -0.09 12.00
N PHE A 94 0.81 -1.11 11.20
CA PHE A 94 -0.45 -1.86 11.11
C PHE A 94 -0.16 -3.34 11.23
N ASP A 95 -1.14 -4.08 11.76
CA ASP A 95 -1.12 -5.54 11.65
C ASP A 95 -1.76 -5.93 10.33
N VAL A 96 -1.08 -6.73 9.54
CA VAL A 96 -1.63 -7.25 8.28
C VAL A 96 -2.53 -8.43 8.64
N LEU A 97 -3.83 -8.23 8.55
CA LEU A 97 -4.80 -9.27 8.90
C LEU A 97 -5.02 -10.24 7.76
N GLU A 98 -5.01 -9.75 6.53
CA GLU A 98 -5.28 -10.57 5.37
C GLU A 98 -4.68 -9.94 4.11
N TYR A 99 -4.22 -10.76 3.21
CA TYR A 99 -3.72 -10.33 1.90
C TYR A 99 -4.32 -11.28 0.85
N VAL A 100 -5.12 -10.73 -0.07
CA VAL A 100 -5.83 -11.53 -1.07
C VAL A 100 -5.30 -11.17 -2.46
N ASP A 101 -4.51 -12.07 -3.05
CA ASP A 101 -3.98 -11.87 -4.39
C ASP A 101 -5.12 -11.80 -5.39
N GLY A 102 -5.14 -10.73 -6.19
CA GLY A 102 -6.17 -10.55 -7.20
C GLY A 102 -7.57 -10.41 -6.64
N GLY A 103 -7.71 -10.11 -5.35
CA GLY A 103 -9.01 -10.04 -4.68
C GLY A 103 -9.94 -8.95 -5.21
N ALA A 104 -9.41 -7.94 -5.90
CA ALA A 104 -10.21 -6.89 -6.51
C ALA A 104 -10.24 -7.10 -8.02
N PHE A 105 -11.34 -7.65 -8.50
CA PHE A 105 -11.61 -7.89 -9.93
C PHE A 105 -10.55 -8.78 -10.62
N GLY A 106 -9.85 -9.64 -9.87
CA GLY A 106 -8.82 -10.50 -10.43
C GLY A 106 -7.59 -9.74 -10.94
N TYR A 107 -7.40 -8.52 -10.49
CA TYR A 107 -6.30 -7.67 -10.96
C TYR A 107 -5.52 -7.04 -9.83
N GLN A 108 -6.18 -6.27 -8.97
CA GLN A 108 -5.52 -5.68 -7.80
C GLN A 108 -5.61 -6.62 -6.60
N ASP A 109 -4.63 -6.55 -5.74
CA ASP A 109 -4.63 -7.29 -4.47
C ASP A 109 -5.39 -6.50 -3.42
N VAL A 110 -6.02 -7.21 -2.48
CA VAL A 110 -6.71 -6.59 -1.36
C VAL A 110 -5.90 -6.83 -0.09
N VAL A 111 -5.62 -5.77 0.65
CA VAL A 111 -4.85 -5.83 1.88
C VAL A 111 -5.71 -5.31 3.01
N VAL A 112 -5.94 -6.13 4.03
CA VAL A 112 -6.71 -5.75 5.21
C VAL A 112 -5.76 -5.54 6.37
N LEU A 113 -5.79 -4.35 6.93
CA LEU A 113 -4.87 -3.92 7.97
C LEU A 113 -5.64 -3.42 9.18
N ARG A 114 -5.07 -3.63 10.36
CA ARG A 114 -5.62 -3.07 11.60
C ARG A 114 -4.57 -2.15 12.22
N LYS A 115 -5.02 -0.98 12.63
CA LYS A 115 -4.14 -0.01 13.29
C LYS A 115 -3.52 -0.62 14.53
N ARG A 116 -2.18 -0.57 14.59
CA ARG A 116 -1.45 -0.96 15.80
C ARG A 116 -1.39 0.23 16.72
N SER A 117 -1.79 0.03 17.99
CA SER A 117 -1.77 1.09 18.98
C SER A 117 -0.34 1.41 19.37
N THR A 118 0.04 2.70 19.34
CA THR A 118 1.35 3.13 19.80
C THR A 118 1.49 2.96 21.30
N THR A 119 0.39 3.12 22.03
CA THR A 119 0.39 2.92 23.49
C THR A 119 0.70 1.48 23.83
N SER A 120 0.08 0.52 23.14
CA SER A 120 0.38 -0.90 23.34
C SER A 120 1.84 -1.20 23.11
N THR A 121 2.43 -0.62 22.10
CA THR A 121 3.84 -0.82 21.79
C THR A 121 4.72 -0.32 22.90
N SER A 122 4.41 0.83 23.46
CA SER A 122 5.15 1.39 24.59
C SER A 122 5.05 0.50 25.81
N ASP A 123 3.84 -0.01 26.09
CA ASP A 123 3.62 -0.88 27.24
C ASP A 123 4.43 -2.15 27.13
N VAL A 124 4.49 -2.71 25.94
CA VAL A 124 5.30 -3.91 25.72
C VAL A 124 6.77 -3.63 26.02
N GLY A 125 7.25 -2.48 25.61
CA GLY A 125 8.61 -2.08 25.90
C GLY A 125 8.88 -1.98 27.38
N GLU A 126 7.92 -1.51 28.13
CA GLU A 126 8.04 -1.39 29.58
C GLU A 126 8.04 -2.74 30.27
N ASP A 127 7.23 -3.62 29.80
CA ASP A 127 7.11 -4.95 30.39
C ASP A 127 8.37 -5.78 30.21
N ALA A 128 9.14 -5.41 29.24
CA ALA A 128 10.41 -6.07 29.05
C ALA A 128 11.41 -5.63 30.09
#